data_8856e850fa25d32c209df0f2072df431
#
_entry.id   8856e850fa25d32c209df0f2072df431
#
_cell.length_a   1.000
_cell.length_b   1.000
_cell.length_c   1.000
_cell.angle_alpha   90.00
_cell.angle_beta   90.00
_cell.angle_gamma   90.00
#
_symmetry.space_group_name_H-M   'P 1'
#
loop_
_entity.id
_entity.type
_entity.pdbx_description
1 polymer ?
#
loop_
_entity_poly.entity_id
_entity_poly.type
_entity_poly.pdbx_seq_one_letter_code
_entity_poly.pdbx_strand_id
1 'polypeptide(L)'
;MPPLAPPDGPTLTGANLKSGIVAELLNLADRLGVDSTLWFEGMRLDHTRFDEDPPVYLSYRQACQIIRRALASLPGQGHGLTVGRAQGVGRFGLLGLAMMTAEDFGEALRLAMQFAAISGALMELEIDTQALDHGDRGVAMVARMGTPEPDLEPFLCEEL
;
A
#
# COMPACT_ATOMS: atom_id res chain seq x y z
N MET A 1 29.31 4.73 9.43
CA MET A 1 28.29 3.90 10.12
C MET A 1 27.92 2.79 9.15
N PRO A 2 27.92 1.50 9.55
CA PRO A 2 27.40 0.46 8.69
C PRO A 2 25.91 0.73 8.45
N PRO A 3 25.37 0.43 7.25
CA PRO A 3 23.95 0.55 7.00
C PRO A 3 23.19 -0.33 8.00
N LEU A 4 22.17 0.24 8.65
CA LEU A 4 21.24 -0.57 9.43
C LEU A 4 20.71 -1.65 8.49
N ALA A 5 20.78 -2.90 8.93
CA ALA A 5 20.08 -3.98 8.23
C ALA A 5 18.61 -3.59 8.12
N PRO A 6 17.97 -3.82 6.97
CA PRO A 6 16.54 -3.57 6.85
C PRO A 6 15.83 -4.31 7.98
N PRO A 7 14.85 -3.67 8.65
CA PRO A 7 14.06 -4.39 9.65
C PRO A 7 13.51 -5.65 8.99
N ASP A 8 13.61 -6.78 9.70
CA ASP A 8 13.04 -8.04 9.26
C ASP A 8 11.67 -7.75 8.66
N GLY A 9 11.47 -8.17 7.41
CA GLY A 9 10.25 -7.85 6.66
C GLY A 9 9.01 -8.20 7.48
N PRO A 10 7.86 -7.54 7.24
CA PRO A 10 6.68 -7.68 8.07
C PRO A 10 6.40 -9.15 8.30
N THR A 11 6.32 -9.56 9.55
CA THR A 11 5.99 -10.95 9.86
C THR A 11 4.66 -11.24 9.19
N LEU A 12 4.64 -12.18 8.25
CA LEU A 12 3.50 -12.46 7.34
C LEU A 12 2.16 -12.66 8.08
N THR A 13 2.21 -12.86 9.37
CA THR A 13 1.07 -13.16 10.26
C THR A 13 0.84 -12.10 11.33
N GLY A 14 1.77 -11.17 11.55
CA GLY A 14 1.60 -10.08 12.51
C GLY A 14 0.66 -9.01 11.96
N ALA A 15 -0.26 -8.49 12.77
CA ALA A 15 -1.16 -7.39 12.41
C ALA A 15 -0.41 -6.04 12.51
N ASN A 16 0.40 -5.73 11.53
CA ASN A 16 1.28 -4.56 11.50
C ASN A 16 1.10 -3.67 10.26
N LEU A 17 0.24 -4.08 9.30
CA LEU A 17 -0.09 -3.28 8.13
C LEU A 17 -1.35 -2.45 8.38
N LYS A 18 -1.28 -1.15 8.09
CA LYS A 18 -2.48 -0.31 8.03
C LYS A 18 -3.35 -0.74 6.85
N SER A 19 -4.65 -0.67 7.06
CA SER A 19 -5.66 -1.14 6.11
C SER A 19 -6.01 -0.17 4.98
N GLY A 20 -5.16 0.81 4.65
CA GLY A 20 -5.49 1.86 3.69
C GLY A 20 -6.02 1.35 2.34
N ILE A 21 -5.30 0.41 1.71
CA ILE A 21 -5.72 -0.21 0.45
C ILE A 21 -7.09 -0.91 0.60
N VAL A 22 -7.28 -1.64 1.71
CA VAL A 22 -8.52 -2.37 1.97
C VAL A 22 -9.68 -1.40 2.19
N ALA A 23 -9.47 -0.30 2.92
CA ALA A 23 -10.48 0.74 3.11
C ALA A 23 -10.92 1.35 1.77
N GLU A 24 -9.97 1.63 0.86
CA GLU A 24 -10.34 2.15 -0.47
C GLU A 24 -11.06 1.12 -1.35
N LEU A 25 -10.71 -0.16 -1.23
CA LEU A 25 -11.47 -1.22 -1.91
C LEU A 25 -12.89 -1.33 -1.38
N LEU A 26 -13.10 -1.16 -0.06
CA LEU A 26 -14.45 -1.10 0.53
C LEU A 26 -15.25 0.09 0.00
N ASN A 27 -14.63 1.28 -0.03
CA ASN A 27 -15.23 2.47 -0.62
C ASN A 27 -15.59 2.29 -2.10
N LEU A 28 -14.76 1.55 -2.84
CA LEU A 28 -15.04 1.21 -4.23
C LEU A 28 -16.22 0.24 -4.35
N ALA A 29 -16.27 -0.79 -3.49
CA ALA A 29 -17.38 -1.75 -3.46
C ALA A 29 -18.72 -1.05 -3.18
N ASP A 30 -18.76 -0.16 -2.19
CA ASP A 30 -19.95 0.62 -1.85
C ASP A 30 -20.44 1.45 -3.03
N ARG A 31 -19.53 2.14 -3.74
CA ARG A 31 -19.86 2.92 -4.94
C ARG A 31 -20.40 2.06 -6.08
N LEU A 32 -19.95 0.81 -6.19
CA LEU A 32 -20.36 -0.13 -7.24
C LEU A 32 -21.53 -1.02 -6.81
N GLY A 33 -22.01 -0.90 -5.56
CA GLY A 33 -23.09 -1.74 -5.02
C GLY A 33 -22.69 -3.21 -4.86
N VAL A 34 -21.41 -3.50 -4.61
CA VAL A 34 -20.88 -4.85 -4.41
C VAL A 34 -20.84 -5.18 -2.93
N ASP A 35 -21.39 -6.32 -2.55
CA ASP A 35 -21.32 -6.82 -1.16
C ASP A 35 -19.89 -7.31 -0.84
N SER A 36 -19.24 -6.62 0.08
CA SER A 36 -17.88 -6.91 0.54
C SER A 36 -17.81 -7.89 1.71
N THR A 37 -18.93 -8.35 2.25
CA THR A 37 -18.98 -9.19 3.47
C THR A 37 -18.15 -10.47 3.31
N LEU A 38 -18.20 -11.10 2.14
CA LEU A 38 -17.46 -12.34 1.87
C LEU A 38 -15.93 -12.14 1.80
N TRP A 39 -15.44 -10.90 1.66
CA TRP A 39 -14.00 -10.64 1.62
C TRP A 39 -13.33 -11.00 2.95
N PHE A 40 -14.07 -10.90 4.03
CA PHE A 40 -13.60 -11.10 5.41
C PHE A 40 -13.96 -12.48 5.98
N GLU A 41 -14.58 -13.34 5.18
CA GLU A 41 -15.00 -14.67 5.63
C GLU A 41 -13.82 -15.48 6.19
N GLY A 42 -14.00 -16.05 7.38
CA GLY A 42 -12.94 -16.81 8.09
C GLY A 42 -11.90 -15.94 8.80
N MET A 43 -12.02 -14.60 8.73
CA MET A 43 -11.17 -13.66 9.46
C MET A 43 -11.92 -13.10 10.67
N ARG A 44 -11.22 -12.97 11.81
CA ARG A 44 -11.78 -12.30 12.99
C ARG A 44 -11.58 -10.79 12.88
N LEU A 45 -12.17 -10.19 11.84
CA LEU A 45 -12.07 -8.76 11.52
C LEU A 45 -13.46 -8.17 11.43
N ASP A 46 -13.63 -7.00 12.03
CA ASP A 46 -14.85 -6.21 11.89
C ASP A 46 -14.67 -5.25 10.70
N HIS A 47 -15.30 -5.58 9.58
CA HIS A 47 -15.18 -4.83 8.34
C HIS A 47 -15.81 -3.43 8.40
N THR A 48 -16.65 -3.14 9.40
CA THR A 48 -17.30 -1.82 9.56
C THR A 48 -16.35 -0.78 10.13
N ARG A 49 -15.18 -1.18 10.66
CA ARG A 49 -14.25 -0.33 11.41
C ARG A 49 -13.05 0.15 10.60
N PHE A 50 -12.99 -0.13 9.30
CA PHE A 50 -11.80 0.20 8.50
C PHE A 50 -11.61 1.71 8.26
N ASP A 51 -12.67 2.51 8.39
CA ASP A 51 -12.62 3.98 8.31
C ASP A 51 -12.57 4.67 9.68
N GLU A 52 -12.52 3.89 10.78
CA GLU A 52 -12.49 4.44 12.14
C GLU A 52 -11.08 4.76 12.63
N ASP A 53 -10.98 5.64 13.62
CA ASP A 53 -9.78 5.90 14.40
C ASP A 53 -9.94 5.22 15.79
N PRO A 54 -9.04 4.34 16.22
CA PRO A 54 -7.75 3.97 15.61
C PRO A 54 -7.89 3.04 14.38
N PRO A 55 -6.93 3.11 13.44
CA PRO A 55 -6.98 2.31 12.22
C PRO A 55 -6.91 0.81 12.53
N VAL A 56 -7.58 0.02 11.71
CA VAL A 56 -7.47 -1.45 11.78
C VAL A 56 -6.13 -1.87 11.20
N TYR A 57 -5.43 -2.76 11.90
CA TYR A 57 -4.19 -3.36 11.43
C TYR A 57 -4.44 -4.78 10.93
N LEU A 58 -3.83 -5.11 9.81
CA LEU A 58 -3.91 -6.41 9.15
C LEU A 58 -2.55 -7.09 9.15
N SER A 59 -2.55 -8.41 9.06
CA SER A 59 -1.36 -9.12 8.63
C SER A 59 -1.24 -9.05 7.10
N TYR A 60 -0.02 -9.23 6.59
CA TYR A 60 0.23 -9.28 5.15
C TYR A 60 -0.68 -10.32 4.45
N ARG A 61 -0.81 -11.52 5.04
CA ARG A 61 -1.67 -12.58 4.50
C ARG A 61 -3.14 -12.20 4.47
N GLN A 62 -3.64 -11.54 5.52
CA GLN A 62 -5.03 -11.06 5.53
C GLN A 62 -5.26 -10.02 4.45
N ALA A 63 -4.36 -9.04 4.32
CA ALA A 63 -4.45 -8.01 3.28
C ALA A 63 -4.49 -8.62 1.87
N CYS A 64 -3.53 -9.50 1.54
CA CYS A 64 -3.50 -10.18 0.25
C CYS A 64 -4.77 -11.01 -0.01
N GLN A 65 -5.30 -11.72 1.00
CA GLN A 65 -6.50 -12.52 0.83
C GLN A 65 -7.75 -11.65 0.61
N ILE A 66 -7.87 -10.52 1.32
CA ILE A 66 -8.97 -9.58 1.13
C ILE A 66 -8.89 -8.97 -0.27
N ILE A 67 -7.72 -8.52 -0.71
CA ILE A 67 -7.52 -7.95 -2.05
C ILE A 67 -7.91 -8.97 -3.13
N ARG A 68 -7.48 -10.22 -3.04
CA ARG A 68 -7.87 -11.28 -3.99
C ARG A 68 -9.38 -11.44 -4.11
N ARG A 69 -10.06 -11.50 -2.96
CA ARG A 69 -11.51 -11.67 -2.93
C ARG A 69 -12.22 -10.42 -3.49
N ALA A 70 -11.70 -9.24 -3.19
CA ALA A 70 -12.19 -8.00 -3.74
C ALA A 70 -12.07 -7.99 -5.26
N LEU A 71 -10.87 -8.25 -5.81
CA LEU A 71 -10.62 -8.28 -7.24
C LEU A 71 -11.46 -9.35 -7.97
N ALA A 72 -11.77 -10.47 -7.32
CA ALA A 72 -12.63 -11.53 -7.89
C ALA A 72 -14.10 -11.13 -7.95
N SER A 73 -14.57 -10.19 -7.11
CA SER A 73 -15.98 -9.78 -7.01
C SER A 73 -16.28 -8.43 -7.65
N LEU A 74 -15.29 -7.55 -7.74
CA LEU A 74 -15.46 -6.22 -8.33
C LEU A 74 -15.58 -6.31 -9.87
N PRO A 75 -16.57 -5.66 -10.48
CA PRO A 75 -16.71 -5.65 -11.93
C PRO A 75 -15.71 -4.68 -12.58
N GLY A 76 -15.19 -5.05 -13.74
CA GLY A 76 -14.28 -4.19 -14.51
C GLY A 76 -12.81 -4.49 -14.30
N GLN A 77 -11.96 -3.51 -14.58
CA GLN A 77 -10.49 -3.58 -14.51
C GLN A 77 -9.92 -2.22 -14.05
N GLY A 78 -8.61 -2.17 -13.75
CA GLY A 78 -7.94 -0.93 -13.34
C GLY A 78 -8.30 -0.50 -11.93
N HIS A 79 -8.62 -1.44 -11.06
CA HIS A 79 -8.98 -1.17 -9.68
C HIS A 79 -7.81 -0.61 -8.88
N GLY A 80 -6.57 -1.01 -9.19
CA GLY A 80 -5.37 -0.46 -8.59
C GLY A 80 -5.24 1.02 -8.84
N LEU A 81 -5.40 1.48 -10.08
CA LEU A 81 -5.40 2.91 -10.43
C LEU A 81 -6.49 3.70 -9.68
N THR A 82 -7.67 3.10 -9.49
CA THR A 82 -8.77 3.76 -8.76
C THR A 82 -8.42 3.90 -7.29
N VAL A 83 -7.86 2.86 -6.69
CA VAL A 83 -7.43 2.83 -5.29
C VAL A 83 -6.25 3.79 -5.07
N GLY A 84 -5.20 3.73 -5.90
CA GLY A 84 -4.03 4.60 -5.81
C GLY A 84 -4.37 6.08 -5.91
N ARG A 85 -5.25 6.46 -6.85
CA ARG A 85 -5.75 7.84 -6.96
C ARG A 85 -6.52 8.32 -5.73
N ALA A 86 -7.18 7.43 -5.01
CA ALA A 86 -7.91 7.78 -3.79
C ALA A 86 -6.97 7.92 -2.58
N GLN A 87 -5.78 7.34 -2.63
CA GLN A 87 -4.78 7.42 -1.58
C GLN A 87 -3.97 8.72 -1.68
N GLY A 88 -4.57 9.84 -1.25
CA GLY A 88 -3.85 11.11 -1.15
C GLY A 88 -2.80 11.11 -0.03
N VAL A 89 -1.80 12.00 -0.15
CA VAL A 89 -0.69 12.15 0.83
C VAL A 89 -1.19 12.30 2.27
N GLY A 90 -2.34 12.93 2.49
CA GLY A 90 -2.93 13.09 3.83
C GLY A 90 -3.31 11.76 4.52
N ARG A 91 -3.51 10.67 3.77
CA ARG A 91 -3.82 9.36 4.36
C ARG A 91 -2.63 8.69 5.06
N PHE A 92 -1.42 9.13 4.77
CA PHE A 92 -0.22 8.67 5.48
C PHE A 92 -0.07 9.28 6.87
N GLY A 93 -1.04 10.07 7.35
CA GLY A 93 -1.04 10.67 8.68
C GLY A 93 0.18 11.60 8.89
N LEU A 94 0.94 11.39 9.97
CA LEU A 94 2.12 12.21 10.27
C LEU A 94 3.19 12.12 9.17
N LEU A 95 3.35 10.98 8.51
CA LEU A 95 4.27 10.86 7.39
C LEU A 95 3.82 11.74 6.23
N GLY A 96 2.54 11.72 5.89
CA GLY A 96 1.99 12.58 4.86
C GLY A 96 2.18 14.07 5.18
N LEU A 97 1.96 14.46 6.44
CA LEU A 97 2.22 15.83 6.86
C LEU A 97 3.71 16.20 6.72
N ALA A 98 4.62 15.33 7.15
CA ALA A 98 6.06 15.53 6.99
C ALA A 98 6.46 15.69 5.52
N MET A 99 5.91 14.84 4.63
CA MET A 99 6.14 14.94 3.18
C MET A 99 5.62 16.26 2.59
N MET A 100 4.45 16.74 3.05
CA MET A 100 3.87 18.01 2.59
C MET A 100 4.63 19.24 3.08
N THR A 101 5.38 19.12 4.17
CA THR A 101 6.20 20.20 4.76
C THR A 101 7.68 20.12 4.39
N ALA A 102 8.07 19.13 3.58
CA ALA A 102 9.42 18.97 3.07
C ALA A 102 9.83 20.19 2.20
N GLU A 103 11.11 20.55 2.22
CA GLU A 103 11.62 21.70 1.47
C GLU A 103 11.56 21.49 -0.05
N ASP A 104 11.71 20.22 -0.49
CA ASP A 104 11.64 19.85 -1.90
C ASP A 104 11.09 18.42 -2.08
N PHE A 105 10.85 18.05 -3.35
CA PHE A 105 10.36 16.71 -3.70
C PHE A 105 11.36 15.60 -3.31
N GLY A 106 12.66 15.85 -3.39
CA GLY A 106 13.69 14.87 -3.02
C GLY A 106 13.67 14.54 -1.53
N GLU A 107 13.44 15.56 -0.68
CA GLU A 107 13.26 15.36 0.75
C GLU A 107 11.96 14.62 1.05
N ALA A 108 10.85 15.01 0.42
CA ALA A 108 9.57 14.32 0.57
C ALA A 108 9.68 12.83 0.20
N LEU A 109 10.34 12.53 -0.92
CA LEU A 109 10.57 11.16 -1.36
C LEU A 109 11.45 10.37 -0.39
N ARG A 110 12.50 11.00 0.14
CA ARG A 110 13.39 10.37 1.14
C ARG A 110 12.61 10.01 2.42
N LEU A 111 11.74 10.91 2.88
CA LEU A 111 10.87 10.65 4.03
C LEU A 111 9.90 9.48 3.74
N ALA A 112 9.26 9.48 2.57
CA ALA A 112 8.36 8.40 2.15
C ALA A 112 9.07 7.04 2.18
N MET A 113 10.27 6.95 1.63
CA MET A 113 11.04 5.71 1.58
C MET A 113 11.55 5.28 2.95
N GLN A 114 12.05 6.22 3.76
CA GLN A 114 12.55 5.92 5.10
C GLN A 114 11.47 5.34 6.00
N PHE A 115 10.23 5.75 5.81
CA PHE A 115 9.08 5.37 6.65
C PHE A 115 8.03 4.55 5.89
N ALA A 116 8.36 3.96 4.75
CA ALA A 116 7.44 3.17 3.93
C ALA A 116 6.74 2.06 4.73
N ALA A 117 7.46 1.39 5.63
CA ALA A 117 6.89 0.36 6.49
C ALA A 117 5.74 0.86 7.40
N ILE A 118 5.74 2.16 7.75
CA ILE A 118 4.69 2.79 8.58
C ILE A 118 3.46 3.14 7.74
N SER A 119 3.64 3.34 6.44
CA SER A 119 2.55 3.73 5.53
C SER A 119 1.54 2.60 5.29
N GLY A 120 1.91 1.34 5.56
CA GLY A 120 1.11 0.17 5.25
C GLY A 120 1.24 -0.30 3.80
N ALA A 121 2.28 0.15 3.10
CA ALA A 121 2.56 -0.31 1.75
C ALA A 121 2.83 -1.83 1.73
N LEU A 122 2.24 -2.51 0.74
CA LEU A 122 2.47 -3.94 0.49
C LEU A 122 3.72 -4.18 -0.38
N MET A 123 4.26 -3.13 -0.97
CA MET A 123 5.47 -3.14 -1.77
C MET A 123 6.58 -2.33 -1.10
N GLU A 124 7.79 -2.80 -1.26
CA GLU A 124 9.00 -2.07 -0.88
C GLU A 124 9.45 -1.21 -2.06
N LEU A 125 9.73 0.07 -1.79
CA LEU A 125 10.20 1.01 -2.80
C LEU A 125 11.70 1.25 -2.62
N GLU A 126 12.45 1.13 -3.71
CA GLU A 126 13.87 1.43 -3.76
C GLU A 126 14.16 2.49 -4.84
N ILE A 127 15.13 3.36 -4.59
CA ILE A 127 15.66 4.26 -5.64
C ILE A 127 16.78 3.51 -6.35
N ASP A 128 16.61 3.30 -7.66
CA ASP A 128 17.66 2.77 -8.52
C ASP A 128 18.36 3.93 -9.23
N THR A 129 19.56 4.25 -8.78
CA THR A 129 20.39 5.29 -9.38
C THR A 129 21.12 4.83 -10.64
N GLN A 130 21.08 3.52 -10.95
CA GLN A 130 21.76 2.93 -12.11
C GLN A 130 20.81 2.67 -13.29
N ALA A 131 19.51 2.67 -13.06
CA ALA A 131 18.50 2.41 -14.09
C ALA A 131 18.30 3.58 -15.07
N LEU A 132 18.90 4.74 -14.79
CA LEU A 132 18.84 5.91 -15.68
C LEU A 132 19.96 5.83 -16.73
N ASP A 133 19.57 5.84 -17.98
CA ASP A 133 20.51 5.91 -19.11
C ASP A 133 21.31 7.23 -19.06
N HIS A 134 22.56 7.18 -19.53
CA HIS A 134 23.50 8.29 -19.43
C HIS A 134 22.96 9.53 -20.15
N GLY A 135 22.44 10.48 -19.40
CA GLY A 135 21.94 11.76 -19.91
C GLY A 135 20.55 12.18 -19.43
N ASP A 136 19.73 11.26 -18.93
CA ASP A 136 18.43 11.58 -18.38
C ASP A 136 18.54 12.09 -16.92
N ARG A 137 17.90 13.22 -16.66
CA ARG A 137 17.72 13.74 -15.29
C ARG A 137 16.41 13.21 -14.74
N GLY A 138 16.49 12.17 -13.95
CA GLY A 138 15.33 11.59 -13.31
C GLY A 138 15.69 10.72 -12.11
N VAL A 139 14.68 10.16 -11.47
CA VAL A 139 14.82 9.18 -10.40
C VAL A 139 14.05 7.95 -10.84
N ALA A 140 14.72 6.80 -10.94
CA ALA A 140 14.05 5.53 -11.14
C ALA A 140 13.68 4.94 -9.77
N MET A 141 12.41 4.63 -9.59
CA MET A 141 11.94 3.90 -8.43
C MET A 141 11.62 2.46 -8.84
N VAL A 142 12.09 1.52 -8.06
CA VAL A 142 11.79 0.10 -8.22
C VAL A 142 10.89 -0.34 -7.07
N ALA A 143 9.72 -0.85 -7.42
CA ALA A 143 8.82 -1.45 -6.45
C ALA A 143 9.03 -2.97 -6.42
N ARG A 144 9.18 -3.54 -5.24
CA ARG A 144 9.37 -4.97 -5.03
C ARG A 144 8.39 -5.50 -4.00
N MET A 145 7.91 -6.69 -4.23
CA MET A 145 7.14 -7.42 -3.21
C MET A 145 8.12 -8.19 -2.33
N GLY A 146 8.05 -7.99 -1.00
CA GLY A 146 8.86 -8.74 -0.04
C GLY A 146 8.53 -10.24 -0.04
N THR A 147 7.28 -10.59 -0.37
CA THR A 147 6.83 -11.96 -0.63
C THR A 147 6.17 -11.98 -2.01
N PRO A 148 6.59 -12.87 -2.93
CA PRO A 148 6.01 -12.94 -4.26
C PRO A 148 4.52 -13.32 -4.23
N GLU A 149 3.68 -12.46 -4.79
CA GLU A 149 2.23 -12.67 -4.97
C GLU A 149 1.87 -12.30 -6.41
N PRO A 150 2.25 -13.15 -7.39
CA PRO A 150 2.21 -12.79 -8.81
C PRO A 150 0.81 -12.48 -9.34
N ASP A 151 -0.23 -12.97 -8.68
CA ASP A 151 -1.62 -12.68 -8.99
C ASP A 151 -2.08 -11.29 -8.52
N LEU A 152 -1.39 -10.69 -7.54
CA LEU A 152 -1.66 -9.34 -7.04
C LEU A 152 -0.72 -8.29 -7.62
N GLU A 153 0.39 -8.69 -8.22
CA GLU A 153 1.39 -7.78 -8.76
C GLU A 153 0.81 -6.73 -9.73
N PRO A 154 -0.06 -7.10 -10.70
CA PRO A 154 -0.66 -6.09 -11.58
C PRO A 154 -1.46 -5.03 -10.84
N PHE A 155 -2.28 -5.44 -9.86
CA PHE A 155 -3.07 -4.52 -9.04
C PHE A 155 -2.17 -3.59 -8.22
N LEU A 156 -1.14 -4.13 -7.58
CA LEU A 156 -0.23 -3.35 -6.74
C LEU A 156 0.65 -2.39 -7.55
N CYS A 157 1.03 -2.77 -8.78
CA CYS A 157 1.72 -1.86 -9.70
C CYS A 157 0.82 -0.73 -10.20
N GLU A 158 -0.48 -0.98 -10.37
CA GLU A 158 -1.45 0.06 -10.72
C GLU A 158 -1.75 1.02 -9.56
N GLU A 159 -1.65 0.53 -8.32
CA GLU A 159 -1.96 1.29 -7.10
C GLU A 159 -0.86 2.29 -6.75
N LEU A 160 0.39 2.00 -7.11
CA LEU A 160 1.53 2.91 -6.93
C LEU A 160 1.41 4.18 -7.80
#